data_4e0f3d6157c71a32af3b4e2056b3e6d4
#
_entry.id   4e0f3d6157c71a32af3b4e2056b3e6d4
#
_cell.length_a   1.000
_cell.length_b   1.000
_cell.length_c   1.000
_cell.angle_alpha   90.00
_cell.angle_beta   90.00
_cell.angle_gamma   90.00
#
_symmetry.space_group_name_H-M   'P 1'
#
loop_
_entity.id
_entity.type
_entity.pdbx_description
1 polymer ?
#
loop_
_entity_poly.entity_id
_entity_poly.type
_entity_poly.pdbx_seq_one_letter_code
_entity_poly.pdbx_strand_id
1 'polypeptide(L)'
;MNLSFEVLLILGVLGFYLYDSAILVFSNELIFVESYGRWSVSLPSARWRLMGKLLFFPNPLKADSLIFRSAWSTTNYYSNPELEDMSKLLAPMGFLRILVLLLKVLLAIVLPFVMFRLGTGVEFLMVLFLMYFTIISMLCCVYIKRTNLGLDKKAFASLAFDAIACPPFAINLLRKISLRHVLCKNPIEFAAKKLEPHSFKRFVEELDKKLSEELECEDEENSLRSIELIKYRENLLGMLP
;
A
#
# COMPACT_ATOMS: atom_id res chain seq x y z
N MET A 1 11.93 10.18 33.32
CA MET A 1 12.84 10.24 32.15
C MET A 1 12.43 11.43 31.30
N ASN A 2 13.22 12.49 31.24
CA ASN A 2 12.97 13.60 30.33
C ASN A 2 13.53 13.19 28.96
N LEU A 3 12.64 12.87 28.02
CA LEU A 3 13.03 12.64 26.63
C LEU A 3 13.53 13.97 26.05
N SER A 4 14.67 13.96 25.37
CA SER A 4 15.13 15.16 24.68
C SER A 4 14.20 15.52 23.52
N PHE A 5 14.16 16.77 23.12
CA PHE A 5 13.31 17.25 22.02
C PHE A 5 13.58 16.49 20.72
N GLU A 6 14.83 16.15 20.45
CA GLU A 6 15.27 15.40 19.28
C GLU A 6 14.64 14.01 19.23
N VAL A 7 14.62 13.31 20.37
CA VAL A 7 14.01 11.99 20.47
C VAL A 7 12.50 12.05 20.24
N LEU A 8 11.83 13.07 20.81
CA LEU A 8 10.38 13.27 20.60
C LEU A 8 10.07 13.56 19.14
N LEU A 9 10.90 14.35 18.46
CA LEU A 9 10.72 14.67 17.05
C LEU A 9 10.88 13.41 16.19
N ILE A 10 11.91 12.59 16.43
CA ILE A 10 12.13 11.34 15.69
C ILE A 10 10.98 10.36 15.92
N LEU A 11 10.54 10.21 17.16
CA LEU A 11 9.39 9.35 17.48
C LEU A 11 8.11 9.86 16.81
N GLY A 12 7.91 11.18 16.74
CA GLY A 12 6.81 11.80 16.01
C GLY A 12 6.85 11.49 14.51
N VAL A 13 8.00 11.65 13.88
CA VAL A 13 8.22 11.32 12.46
C VAL A 13 7.90 9.85 12.18
N LEU A 14 8.43 8.94 13.00
CA LEU A 14 8.15 7.51 12.87
C LEU A 14 6.67 7.18 13.13
N GLY A 15 6.08 7.78 14.16
CA GLY A 15 4.67 7.61 14.48
C GLY A 15 3.75 8.05 13.35
N PHE A 16 3.97 9.23 12.78
CA PHE A 16 3.22 9.72 11.62
C PHE A 16 3.41 8.85 10.38
N TYR A 17 4.63 8.38 10.12
CA TYR A 17 4.89 7.47 9.02
C TYR A 17 4.14 6.13 9.18
N LEU A 18 4.19 5.52 10.37
CA LEU A 18 3.48 4.27 10.65
C LEU A 18 1.97 4.44 10.60
N TYR A 19 1.45 5.53 11.17
CA TYR A 19 0.03 5.87 11.12
C TYR A 19 -0.47 5.97 9.68
N ASP A 20 0.25 6.72 8.83
CA ASP A 20 -0.10 6.91 7.42
C ASP A 20 0.11 5.65 6.57
N SER A 21 0.96 4.73 7.02
CA SER A 21 1.18 3.44 6.35
C SER A 21 0.07 2.42 6.61
N ALA A 22 -0.71 2.60 7.68
CA ALA A 22 -1.78 1.68 8.05
C ALA A 22 -2.93 1.72 7.04
N ILE A 23 -3.38 0.56 6.60
CA ILE A 23 -4.45 0.41 5.60
C ILE A 23 -5.60 -0.37 6.22
N LEU A 24 -6.81 0.17 6.13
CA LEU A 24 -8.03 -0.54 6.50
C LEU A 24 -8.55 -1.32 5.30
N VAL A 25 -8.74 -2.61 5.46
CA VAL A 25 -9.08 -3.58 4.41
C VAL A 25 -10.32 -4.36 4.83
N PHE A 26 -11.20 -4.69 3.90
CA PHE A 26 -12.33 -5.59 4.18
C PHE A 26 -11.86 -7.04 4.27
N SER A 27 -12.67 -7.91 4.90
CA SER A 27 -12.36 -9.33 5.05
C SER A 27 -12.22 -10.07 3.72
N ASN A 28 -12.95 -9.60 2.70
CA ASN A 28 -12.98 -10.15 1.35
C ASN A 28 -11.93 -9.52 0.40
N GLU A 29 -11.02 -8.69 0.90
CA GLU A 29 -9.98 -8.07 0.10
C GLU A 29 -8.65 -8.82 0.18
N LEU A 30 -7.97 -8.81 -0.95
CA LEU A 30 -6.59 -9.23 -1.13
C LEU A 30 -5.71 -8.02 -1.36
N ILE A 31 -4.50 -8.08 -0.84
CA ILE A 31 -3.50 -7.04 -1.05
C ILE A 31 -2.36 -7.60 -1.89
N PHE A 32 -2.24 -7.06 -3.10
CA PHE A 32 -1.11 -7.30 -3.97
C PHE A 32 -0.05 -6.24 -3.77
N VAL A 33 1.18 -6.66 -3.54
CA VAL A 33 2.33 -5.77 -3.38
C VAL A 33 3.30 -6.02 -4.53
N GLU A 34 3.59 -4.97 -5.27
CA GLU A 34 4.59 -4.99 -6.33
C GLU A 34 5.84 -4.23 -5.88
N SER A 35 7.01 -4.86 -6.02
CA SER A 35 8.30 -4.30 -5.67
C SER A 35 9.32 -4.69 -6.74
N TYR A 36 9.72 -3.73 -7.59
CA TYR A 36 10.71 -3.91 -8.66
C TYR A 36 10.42 -5.12 -9.57
N GLY A 37 9.17 -5.24 -10.01
CA GLY A 37 8.72 -6.34 -10.89
C GLY A 37 8.40 -7.64 -10.18
N ARG A 38 8.67 -7.77 -8.89
CA ARG A 38 8.28 -8.93 -8.08
C ARG A 38 6.94 -8.67 -7.43
N TRP A 39 6.08 -9.67 -7.53
CA TRP A 39 4.74 -9.62 -6.95
C TRP A 39 4.67 -10.52 -5.72
N SER A 40 3.95 -10.04 -4.73
CA SER A 40 3.55 -10.83 -3.56
C SER A 40 2.10 -10.51 -3.24
N VAL A 41 1.43 -11.46 -2.62
CA VAL A 41 0.07 -11.31 -2.16
C VAL A 41 0.05 -11.48 -0.65
N SER A 42 -0.82 -10.73 0.02
CA SER A 42 -1.04 -10.85 1.45
C SER A 42 -2.54 -10.85 1.74
N LEU A 43 -2.97 -11.81 2.52
CA LEU A 43 -4.31 -11.80 3.10
C LEU A 43 -4.25 -11.03 4.43
N PRO A 44 -5.16 -10.08 4.67
CA PRO A 44 -5.23 -9.37 5.94
C PRO A 44 -5.52 -10.36 7.07
N SER A 45 -4.73 -10.28 8.13
CA SER A 45 -4.93 -11.15 9.30
C SER A 45 -6.08 -10.63 10.16
N ALA A 46 -6.90 -11.55 10.67
CA ALA A 46 -8.04 -11.23 11.54
C ALA A 46 -7.65 -10.65 12.93
N ARG A 47 -6.36 -10.58 13.24
CA ARG A 47 -5.85 -10.18 14.56
C ARG A 47 -6.24 -8.76 14.99
N TRP A 48 -6.31 -7.82 14.04
CA TRP A 48 -6.55 -6.41 14.34
C TRP A 48 -7.75 -5.93 13.54
N ARG A 49 -8.87 -5.72 14.24
CA ARG A 49 -10.11 -5.16 13.65
C ARG A 49 -10.34 -3.75 14.18
N LEU A 50 -10.64 -2.83 13.28
CA LEU A 50 -11.04 -1.47 13.62
C LEU A 50 -12.28 -1.10 12.79
N MET A 51 -13.38 -0.75 13.43
CA MET A 51 -14.65 -0.39 12.79
C MET A 51 -15.13 -1.43 11.75
N GLY A 52 -15.03 -2.72 12.06
CA GLY A 52 -15.43 -3.81 11.15
C GLY A 52 -14.46 -4.12 9.99
N LYS A 53 -13.35 -3.37 9.89
CA LYS A 53 -12.30 -3.58 8.90
C LYS A 53 -11.06 -4.18 9.54
N LEU A 54 -10.29 -4.90 8.75
CA LEU A 54 -9.01 -5.45 9.16
C LEU A 54 -7.91 -4.41 8.97
N LEU A 55 -7.02 -4.29 9.93
CA LEU A 55 -5.88 -3.39 9.86
C LEU A 55 -4.70 -4.13 9.23
N PHE A 56 -4.22 -3.61 8.12
CA PHE A 56 -3.06 -4.12 7.41
C PHE A 56 -1.89 -3.12 7.50
N PHE A 57 -0.73 -3.60 7.95
CA PHE A 57 0.51 -2.84 7.95
C PHE A 57 1.45 -3.37 6.88
N PRO A 58 1.63 -2.66 5.77
CA PRO A 58 2.65 -3.01 4.79
C PRO A 58 4.04 -2.84 5.40
N ASN A 59 5.01 -3.62 4.89
CA ASN A 59 6.38 -3.54 5.37
C ASN A 59 6.91 -2.09 5.29
N PRO A 60 7.23 -1.44 6.44
CA PRO A 60 7.67 -0.05 6.46
C PRO A 60 9.01 0.17 5.75
N LEU A 61 9.85 -0.86 5.68
CA LEU A 61 11.12 -0.77 4.98
C LEU A 61 10.98 -0.76 3.45
N LYS A 62 9.83 -1.18 2.91
CA LYS A 62 9.51 -1.19 1.48
C LYS A 62 8.52 -0.08 1.10
N ALA A 63 8.79 1.15 1.51
CA ALA A 63 7.92 2.31 1.21
C ALA A 63 7.79 2.61 -0.29
N ASP A 64 8.75 2.18 -1.08
CA ASP A 64 8.83 2.26 -2.53
C ASP A 64 8.01 1.20 -3.28
N SER A 65 7.37 0.26 -2.55
CA SER A 65 6.46 -0.73 -3.14
C SER A 65 5.10 -0.13 -3.48
N LEU A 66 4.49 -0.64 -4.55
CA LEU A 66 3.11 -0.35 -4.92
C LEU A 66 2.17 -1.35 -4.25
N ILE A 67 1.02 -0.88 -3.82
CA ILE A 67 0.03 -1.69 -3.12
C ILE A 67 -1.30 -1.56 -3.86
N PHE A 68 -1.86 -2.69 -4.28
CA PHE A 68 -3.14 -2.76 -4.96
C PHE A 68 -4.12 -3.58 -4.14
N ARG A 69 -5.38 -3.17 -4.19
CA ARG A 69 -6.48 -3.94 -3.60
C ARG A 69 -7.17 -4.74 -4.69
N SER A 70 -7.63 -5.92 -4.34
CA SER A 70 -8.53 -6.71 -5.15
C SER A 70 -9.51 -7.43 -4.23
N ALA A 71 -10.78 -7.52 -4.62
CA ALA A 71 -11.76 -8.32 -3.89
C ALA A 71 -11.88 -9.69 -4.54
N TRP A 72 -11.96 -10.74 -3.72
CA TRP A 72 -12.20 -12.09 -4.22
C TRP A 72 -13.70 -12.43 -4.26
N SER A 73 -14.58 -11.59 -3.72
CA SER A 73 -16.02 -11.77 -3.78
C SER A 73 -16.62 -11.01 -4.98
N THR A 74 -17.69 -11.56 -5.54
CA THR A 74 -18.39 -11.05 -6.73
C THR A 74 -19.15 -9.74 -6.50
N THR A 75 -19.37 -9.34 -5.26
CA THR A 75 -20.00 -8.06 -4.93
C THR A 75 -19.03 -6.91 -5.18
N ASN A 76 -19.22 -6.23 -6.31
CA ASN A 76 -18.43 -5.07 -6.72
C ASN A 76 -18.71 -3.87 -5.79
N TYR A 77 -17.95 -3.73 -4.72
CA TYR A 77 -18.01 -2.57 -3.82
C TYR A 77 -17.13 -1.39 -4.27
N TYR A 78 -16.43 -1.52 -5.40
CA TYR A 78 -15.49 -0.50 -5.82
C TYR A 78 -16.07 0.36 -6.95
N SER A 79 -16.19 1.65 -6.67
CA SER A 79 -16.39 2.70 -7.67
C SER A 79 -15.07 3.14 -8.33
N ASN A 80 -13.95 2.52 -7.97
CA ASN A 80 -12.64 2.91 -8.47
C ASN A 80 -12.43 2.35 -9.89
N PRO A 81 -11.76 3.11 -10.78
CA PRO A 81 -11.49 2.66 -12.14
C PRO A 81 -10.61 1.40 -12.14
N GLU A 82 -11.06 0.39 -12.89
CA GLU A 82 -10.24 -0.80 -13.15
C GLU A 82 -8.96 -0.41 -13.88
N LEU A 83 -7.87 -1.06 -13.50
CA LEU A 83 -6.59 -0.86 -14.16
C LEU A 83 -6.55 -1.71 -15.44
N GLU A 84 -7.00 -1.14 -16.56
CA GLU A 84 -6.97 -1.81 -17.87
C GLU A 84 -5.54 -2.09 -18.34
N ASP A 85 -4.61 -1.17 -18.05
CA ASP A 85 -3.23 -1.27 -18.48
C ASP A 85 -2.26 -0.87 -17.35
N MET A 86 -1.76 -1.89 -16.65
CA MET A 86 -0.82 -1.73 -15.56
C MET A 86 0.51 -1.09 -16.00
N SER A 87 0.89 -1.25 -17.27
CA SER A 87 2.15 -0.70 -17.77
C SER A 87 2.14 0.83 -17.76
N LYS A 88 1.00 1.44 -18.04
CA LYS A 88 0.83 2.91 -18.00
C LYS A 88 0.98 3.47 -16.60
N LEU A 89 0.58 2.71 -15.57
CA LEU A 89 0.76 3.10 -14.19
C LEU A 89 2.20 2.86 -13.72
N LEU A 90 2.80 1.73 -14.06
CA LEU A 90 4.13 1.34 -13.58
C LEU A 90 5.24 2.21 -14.19
N ALA A 91 5.12 2.60 -15.47
CA ALA A 91 6.14 3.36 -16.17
C ALA A 91 6.55 4.67 -15.45
N PRO A 92 5.62 5.55 -15.01
CA PRO A 92 5.98 6.77 -14.29
C PRO A 92 6.46 6.52 -12.86
N MET A 93 6.20 5.33 -12.28
CA MET A 93 6.53 5.02 -10.88
C MET A 93 8.03 4.78 -10.66
N GLY A 94 8.78 4.39 -11.70
CA GLY A 94 10.22 4.09 -11.57
C GLY A 94 11.02 5.26 -11.02
N PHE A 95 10.83 6.47 -11.58
CA PHE A 95 11.50 7.67 -11.10
C PHE A 95 11.02 8.10 -9.71
N LEU A 96 9.70 8.00 -9.45
CA LEU A 96 9.13 8.32 -8.14
C LEU A 96 9.69 7.42 -7.04
N ARG A 97 9.98 6.15 -7.31
CA ARG A 97 10.63 5.23 -6.36
C ARG A 97 11.99 5.75 -5.88
N ILE A 98 12.79 6.29 -6.80
CA ILE A 98 14.09 6.85 -6.46
C ILE A 98 13.92 8.04 -5.52
N LEU A 99 12.99 8.94 -5.79
CA LEU A 99 12.72 10.09 -4.94
C LEU A 99 12.16 9.68 -3.57
N VAL A 100 11.28 8.69 -3.51
CA VAL A 100 10.79 8.12 -2.23
C VAL A 100 11.93 7.51 -1.43
N LEU A 101 12.83 6.77 -2.09
CA LEU A 101 13.99 6.19 -1.43
C LEU A 101 14.92 7.28 -0.88
N LEU A 102 15.18 8.33 -1.67
CA LEU A 102 15.96 9.48 -1.25
C LEU A 102 15.32 10.16 -0.02
N LEU A 103 14.02 10.44 -0.08
CA LEU A 103 13.29 11.06 1.03
C LEU A 103 13.32 10.18 2.30
N LYS A 104 13.19 8.87 2.14
CA LYS A 104 13.30 7.91 3.24
C LYS A 104 14.69 7.95 3.89
N VAL A 105 15.76 7.99 3.09
CA VAL A 105 17.13 8.11 3.61
C VAL A 105 17.33 9.45 4.34
N LEU A 106 16.85 10.54 3.77
CA LEU A 106 16.92 11.87 4.39
C LEU A 106 16.18 11.90 5.74
N LEU A 107 14.99 11.34 5.81
CA LEU A 107 14.15 11.34 7.03
C LEU A 107 14.62 10.35 8.09
N ALA A 108 15.01 9.13 7.71
CA ALA A 108 15.30 8.05 8.65
C ALA A 108 16.79 8.01 9.10
N ILE A 109 17.69 8.55 8.29
CA ILE A 109 19.14 8.45 8.55
C ILE A 109 19.74 9.85 8.69
N VAL A 110 19.63 10.69 7.66
CA VAL A 110 20.35 11.97 7.62
C VAL A 110 19.82 12.95 8.67
N LEU A 111 18.50 13.10 8.77
CA LEU A 111 17.87 14.00 9.74
C LEU A 111 18.24 13.63 11.19
N PRO A 112 18.08 12.38 11.68
CA PRO A 112 18.52 12.00 13.02
C PRO A 112 20.02 12.21 13.23
N PHE A 113 20.85 11.83 12.24
CA PHE A 113 22.31 12.01 12.34
C PHE A 113 22.68 13.48 12.52
N VAL A 114 22.14 14.39 11.71
CA VAL A 114 22.41 15.83 11.81
C VAL A 114 21.94 16.38 13.16
N MET A 115 20.72 16.00 13.58
CA MET A 115 20.19 16.47 14.88
C MET A 115 21.05 16.06 16.07
N PHE A 116 21.52 14.79 16.11
CA PHE A 116 22.29 14.29 17.24
C PHE A 116 23.76 14.71 17.22
N ARG A 117 24.34 14.93 16.03
CA ARG A 117 25.76 15.24 15.91
C ARG A 117 26.07 16.70 15.73
N LEU A 118 25.24 17.45 14.99
CA LEU A 118 25.47 18.83 14.59
C LEU A 118 24.49 19.81 15.26
N GLY A 119 23.42 19.29 15.86
CA GLY A 119 22.36 20.07 16.46
C GLY A 119 21.40 20.68 15.44
N THR A 120 20.69 21.75 15.88
CA THR A 120 19.66 22.42 15.06
C THR A 120 20.22 23.69 14.36
N GLY A 121 21.42 23.58 13.81
CA GLY A 121 22.11 24.68 13.09
C GLY A 121 21.73 24.80 11.62
N VAL A 122 22.63 25.40 10.84
CA VAL A 122 22.46 25.61 9.39
C VAL A 122 22.35 24.28 8.65
N GLU A 123 23.08 23.28 9.08
CA GLU A 123 23.06 21.90 8.48
C GLU A 123 21.68 21.27 8.58
N PHE A 124 20.99 21.46 9.70
CA PHE A 124 19.62 21.02 9.88
C PHE A 124 18.66 21.70 8.90
N LEU A 125 18.79 23.01 8.70
CA LEU A 125 17.99 23.75 7.71
C LEU A 125 18.28 23.30 6.28
N MET A 126 19.54 22.98 5.96
CA MET A 126 19.89 22.42 4.65
C MET A 126 19.23 21.06 4.40
N VAL A 127 19.20 20.17 5.40
CA VAL A 127 18.51 18.89 5.29
C VAL A 127 17.01 19.10 5.09
N LEU A 128 16.37 19.99 5.85
CA LEU A 128 14.96 20.33 5.67
C LEU A 128 14.68 20.86 4.25
N PHE A 129 15.53 21.78 3.77
CA PHE A 129 15.42 22.31 2.42
C PHE A 129 15.49 21.19 1.37
N LEU A 130 16.46 20.27 1.49
CA LEU A 130 16.62 19.15 0.56
C LEU A 130 15.43 18.19 0.61
N MET A 131 14.86 17.96 1.80
CA MET A 131 13.65 17.17 1.96
C MET A 131 12.46 17.81 1.23
N TYR A 132 12.19 19.10 1.47
CA TYR A 132 11.08 19.78 0.79
C TYR A 132 11.31 19.92 -0.72
N PHE A 133 12.54 20.13 -1.16
CA PHE A 133 12.88 20.11 -2.58
C PHE A 133 12.57 18.75 -3.21
N THR A 134 12.90 17.65 -2.51
CA THR A 134 12.56 16.28 -2.96
C THR A 134 11.04 16.08 -3.04
N ILE A 135 10.29 16.53 -2.02
CA ILE A 135 8.82 16.43 -1.99
C ILE A 135 8.21 17.22 -3.15
N ILE A 136 8.65 18.46 -3.38
CA ILE A 136 8.16 19.30 -4.49
C ILE A 136 8.47 18.62 -5.84
N SER A 137 9.67 18.06 -6.00
CA SER A 137 10.06 17.32 -7.21
C SER A 137 9.15 16.10 -7.45
N MET A 138 8.82 15.35 -6.38
CA MET A 138 7.86 14.23 -6.45
C MET A 138 6.47 14.73 -6.89
N LEU A 139 5.98 15.78 -6.28
CA LEU A 139 4.66 16.35 -6.61
C LEU A 139 4.60 16.90 -8.03
N CYS A 140 5.65 17.54 -8.52
CA CYS A 140 5.75 17.97 -9.91
C CYS A 140 5.67 16.77 -10.88
N CYS A 141 6.41 15.69 -10.60
CA CYS A 141 6.35 14.47 -11.41
C CYS A 141 4.95 13.86 -11.41
N VAL A 142 4.29 13.77 -10.25
CA VAL A 142 2.92 13.29 -10.14
C VAL A 142 1.94 14.18 -10.89
N TYR A 143 2.09 15.50 -10.79
CA TYR A 143 1.24 16.46 -11.50
C TYR A 143 1.33 16.31 -13.03
N ILE A 144 2.56 16.22 -13.56
CA ILE A 144 2.80 16.05 -15.00
C ILE A 144 2.19 14.73 -15.51
N LYS A 145 2.29 13.66 -14.72
CA LYS A 145 1.81 12.32 -15.07
C LYS A 145 0.41 11.99 -14.51
N ARG A 146 -0.30 12.97 -13.94
CA ARG A 146 -1.57 12.74 -13.21
C ARG A 146 -2.62 11.97 -14.00
N THR A 147 -2.76 12.26 -15.29
CA THR A 147 -3.73 11.58 -16.16
C THR A 147 -3.41 10.09 -16.31
N ASN A 148 -2.13 9.76 -16.50
CA ASN A 148 -1.67 8.37 -16.56
C ASN A 148 -1.81 7.65 -15.21
N LEU A 149 -1.75 8.43 -14.11
CA LEU A 149 -1.92 7.94 -12.74
C LEU A 149 -3.39 7.91 -12.30
N GLY A 150 -4.35 8.19 -13.19
CA GLY A 150 -5.76 8.22 -12.87
C GLY A 150 -6.14 9.24 -11.77
N LEU A 151 -5.36 10.32 -11.63
CA LEU A 151 -5.58 11.34 -10.60
C LEU A 151 -6.31 12.54 -11.18
N ASP A 152 -7.46 12.87 -10.61
CA ASP A 152 -8.13 14.14 -10.86
C ASP A 152 -7.42 15.29 -10.09
N LYS A 153 -7.78 16.53 -10.39
CA LYS A 153 -7.16 17.71 -9.76
C LYS A 153 -7.39 17.73 -8.24
N LYS A 154 -8.58 17.31 -7.79
CA LYS A 154 -8.94 17.30 -6.37
C LYS A 154 -8.14 16.26 -5.60
N ALA A 155 -8.03 15.05 -6.14
CA ALA A 155 -7.23 13.98 -5.55
C ALA A 155 -5.74 14.35 -5.48
N PHE A 156 -5.19 14.98 -6.54
CA PHE A 156 -3.84 15.50 -6.53
C PHE A 156 -3.65 16.57 -5.44
N ALA A 157 -4.57 17.55 -5.35
CA ALA A 157 -4.47 18.61 -4.35
C ALA A 157 -4.46 18.06 -2.90
N SER A 158 -5.30 17.06 -2.62
CA SER A 158 -5.31 16.38 -1.32
C SER A 158 -3.99 15.69 -1.02
N LEU A 159 -3.43 14.92 -1.98
CA LEU A 159 -2.14 14.25 -1.81
C LEU A 159 -0.98 15.25 -1.63
N ALA A 160 -1.03 16.37 -2.38
CA ALA A 160 -0.03 17.41 -2.29
C ALA A 160 -0.06 18.11 -0.93
N PHE A 161 -1.27 18.43 -0.44
CA PHE A 161 -1.43 19.03 0.89
C PHE A 161 -0.89 18.11 1.98
N ASP A 162 -1.26 16.83 1.97
CA ASP A 162 -0.77 15.85 2.94
C ASP A 162 0.76 15.75 2.93
N ALA A 163 1.36 15.68 1.74
CA ALA A 163 2.81 15.53 1.59
C ALA A 163 3.60 16.76 2.04
N ILE A 164 3.06 17.98 1.80
CA ILE A 164 3.70 19.24 2.20
C ILE A 164 3.51 19.48 3.71
N ALA A 165 2.30 19.24 4.22
CA ALA A 165 1.99 19.45 5.63
C ALA A 165 2.75 18.47 6.55
N CYS A 166 2.99 17.24 6.08
CA CYS A 166 3.62 16.19 6.87
C CYS A 166 4.60 15.39 6.00
N PRO A 167 5.90 15.74 5.96
CA PRO A 167 6.92 15.06 5.16
C PRO A 167 6.94 13.51 5.27
N PRO A 168 6.72 12.90 6.45
CA PRO A 168 6.54 11.45 6.57
C PRO A 168 5.47 10.86 5.66
N PHE A 169 4.37 11.59 5.38
CA PHE A 169 3.29 11.15 4.50
C PHE A 169 3.72 11.08 3.02
N ALA A 170 4.69 11.91 2.63
CA ALA A 170 5.23 11.87 1.28
C ALA A 170 5.98 10.57 0.97
N ILE A 171 6.53 9.88 1.97
CA ILE A 171 7.14 8.55 1.80
C ILE A 171 6.12 7.53 1.29
N ASN A 172 4.86 7.64 1.72
CA ASN A 172 3.77 6.74 1.32
C ASN A 172 3.05 7.18 0.04
N LEU A 173 3.54 8.21 -0.66
CA LEU A 173 2.88 8.78 -1.84
C LEU A 173 2.60 7.72 -2.93
N LEU A 174 3.57 6.85 -3.23
CA LEU A 174 3.42 5.75 -4.18
C LEU A 174 2.29 4.79 -3.79
N ARG A 175 2.24 4.42 -2.52
CA ARG A 175 1.20 3.54 -1.97
C ARG A 175 -0.18 4.19 -2.06
N LYS A 176 -0.28 5.49 -1.71
CA LYS A 176 -1.53 6.23 -1.80
C LYS A 176 -2.05 6.33 -3.23
N ILE A 177 -1.16 6.48 -4.21
CA ILE A 177 -1.53 6.50 -5.62
C ILE A 177 -2.00 5.12 -6.06
N SER A 178 -1.22 4.07 -5.79
CA SER A 178 -1.55 2.71 -6.23
C SER A 178 -2.81 2.15 -5.58
N LEU A 179 -3.09 2.49 -4.32
CA LEU A 179 -4.29 2.09 -3.60
C LEU A 179 -5.60 2.69 -4.16
N ARG A 180 -5.51 3.71 -5.01
CA ARG A 180 -6.68 4.27 -5.71
C ARG A 180 -7.13 3.41 -6.88
N HIS A 181 -6.32 2.45 -7.29
CA HIS A 181 -6.61 1.54 -8.39
C HIS A 181 -6.97 0.17 -7.85
N VAL A 182 -8.03 -0.41 -8.41
CA VAL A 182 -8.42 -1.79 -8.14
C VAL A 182 -7.78 -2.68 -9.18
N LEU A 183 -7.20 -3.77 -8.72
CA LEU A 183 -6.55 -4.74 -9.57
C LEU A 183 -7.61 -5.73 -10.06
N CYS A 184 -7.77 -5.86 -11.36
CA CYS A 184 -8.55 -6.80 -12.17
C CYS A 184 -9.74 -7.57 -11.52
N LYS A 185 -10.65 -8.04 -12.39
CA LYS A 185 -11.87 -8.78 -12.01
C LYS A 185 -11.60 -10.16 -11.40
N ASN A 186 -10.48 -10.80 -11.77
CA ASN A 186 -10.15 -12.12 -11.26
C ASN A 186 -8.77 -12.12 -10.59
N PRO A 187 -8.72 -11.95 -9.25
CA PRO A 187 -7.46 -11.91 -8.52
C PRO A 187 -6.68 -13.23 -8.56
N ILE A 188 -7.36 -14.38 -8.73
CA ILE A 188 -6.69 -15.69 -8.79
C ILE A 188 -5.91 -15.83 -10.10
N GLU A 189 -6.53 -15.49 -11.24
CA GLU A 189 -5.84 -15.51 -12.54
C GLU A 189 -4.65 -14.55 -12.57
N PHE A 190 -4.80 -13.38 -11.95
CA PHE A 190 -3.70 -12.43 -11.82
C PHE A 190 -2.57 -13.01 -10.97
N ALA A 191 -2.91 -13.62 -9.83
CA ALA A 191 -1.95 -14.28 -8.95
C ALA A 191 -1.21 -15.41 -9.70
N ALA A 192 -1.94 -16.28 -10.41
CA ALA A 192 -1.35 -17.37 -11.20
C ALA A 192 -0.36 -16.88 -12.27
N LYS A 193 -0.64 -15.71 -12.89
CA LYS A 193 0.24 -15.12 -13.93
C LYS A 193 1.45 -14.38 -13.38
N LYS A 194 1.37 -13.85 -12.15
CA LYS A 194 2.36 -12.91 -11.62
C LYS A 194 3.18 -13.43 -10.45
N LEU A 195 2.65 -14.39 -9.70
CA LEU A 195 3.37 -14.99 -8.58
C LEU A 195 4.29 -16.12 -9.04
N GLU A 196 5.38 -16.31 -8.32
CA GLU A 196 6.20 -17.51 -8.45
C GLU A 196 5.39 -18.75 -8.03
N PRO A 197 5.60 -19.95 -8.62
CA PRO A 197 4.79 -21.14 -8.35
C PRO A 197 4.65 -21.49 -6.87
N HIS A 198 5.74 -21.38 -6.10
CA HIS A 198 5.70 -21.62 -4.65
C HIS A 198 4.84 -20.59 -3.92
N SER A 199 4.97 -19.30 -4.27
CA SER A 199 4.17 -18.22 -3.68
C SER A 199 2.71 -18.32 -4.06
N PHE A 200 2.40 -18.77 -5.27
CA PHE A 200 1.04 -19.02 -5.74
C PHE A 200 0.40 -20.18 -4.96
N LYS A 201 1.10 -21.30 -4.79
CA LYS A 201 0.61 -22.44 -4.00
C LYS A 201 0.26 -22.03 -2.56
N ARG A 202 1.18 -21.33 -1.89
CA ARG A 202 0.94 -20.81 -0.55
C ARG A 202 -0.24 -19.84 -0.49
N PHE A 203 -0.39 -18.98 -1.48
CA PHE A 203 -1.54 -18.07 -1.58
C PHE A 203 -2.86 -18.83 -1.67
N VAL A 204 -2.92 -19.89 -2.51
CA VAL A 204 -4.10 -20.72 -2.66
C VAL A 204 -4.46 -21.43 -1.35
N GLU A 205 -3.48 -22.00 -0.66
CA GLU A 205 -3.66 -22.66 0.65
C GLU A 205 -4.20 -21.67 1.72
N GLU A 206 -3.62 -20.46 1.78
CA GLU A 206 -4.06 -19.43 2.73
C GLU A 206 -5.47 -18.90 2.40
N LEU A 207 -5.80 -18.77 1.12
CA LEU A 207 -7.13 -18.32 0.67
C LEU A 207 -8.20 -19.41 0.88
N ASP A 208 -7.88 -20.69 0.60
CA ASP A 208 -8.78 -21.81 0.85
C ASP A 208 -9.15 -21.93 2.32
N LYS A 209 -8.15 -21.79 3.21
CA LYS A 209 -8.39 -21.76 4.65
C LYS A 209 -9.35 -20.63 5.04
N LYS A 210 -9.13 -19.43 4.50
CA LYS A 210 -9.97 -18.28 4.80
C LYS A 210 -11.41 -18.43 4.29
N LEU A 211 -11.57 -19.01 3.08
CA LEU A 211 -12.89 -19.33 2.53
C LEU A 211 -13.62 -20.37 3.38
N SER A 212 -12.91 -21.37 3.89
CA SER A 212 -13.48 -22.37 4.81
C SER A 212 -13.94 -21.74 6.12
N GLU A 213 -13.11 -20.86 6.71
CA GLU A 213 -13.47 -20.13 7.93
C GLU A 213 -14.70 -19.21 7.74
N GLU A 214 -14.86 -18.59 6.56
CA GLU A 214 -16.05 -17.78 6.25
C GLU A 214 -17.28 -18.66 6.01
N LEU A 215 -17.16 -19.82 5.36
CA LEU A 215 -18.25 -20.77 5.18
C LEU A 215 -18.76 -21.34 6.51
N GLU A 216 -17.85 -21.62 7.45
CA GLU A 216 -18.21 -22.10 8.79
C GLU A 216 -18.94 -21.03 9.64
N CYS A 217 -18.73 -19.74 9.35
CA CYS A 217 -19.39 -18.64 10.03
C CYS A 217 -20.76 -18.27 9.42
N GLU A 218 -21.13 -18.86 8.29
CA GLU A 218 -22.42 -18.58 7.64
C GLU A 218 -23.49 -19.53 8.18
N ASP A 219 -24.48 -18.99 8.91
CA ASP A 219 -25.53 -19.77 9.61
C ASP A 219 -26.52 -20.45 8.66
N GLU A 220 -26.54 -20.10 7.35
CA GLU A 220 -27.41 -20.67 6.34
C GLU A 220 -26.60 -21.34 5.21
N GLU A 221 -26.50 -22.66 5.22
CA GLU A 221 -25.80 -23.48 4.20
C GLU A 221 -26.27 -23.24 2.75
N ASN A 222 -27.46 -22.71 2.55
CA ASN A 222 -28.09 -22.47 1.24
C ASN A 222 -28.25 -20.98 0.90
N SER A 223 -27.53 -20.10 1.56
CA SER A 223 -27.53 -18.70 1.17
C SER A 223 -26.88 -18.52 -0.22
N LEU A 224 -27.35 -17.55 -1.01
CA LEU A 224 -26.72 -17.23 -2.31
C LEU A 224 -25.22 -16.98 -2.16
N ARG A 225 -24.82 -16.46 -1.01
CA ARG A 225 -23.43 -16.17 -0.69
C ARG A 225 -22.62 -17.44 -0.44
N SER A 226 -23.15 -18.43 0.29
CA SER A 226 -22.44 -19.70 0.52
C SER A 226 -22.25 -20.46 -0.79
N ILE A 227 -23.24 -20.46 -1.69
CA ILE A 227 -23.12 -21.07 -3.02
C ILE A 227 -22.02 -20.40 -3.85
N GLU A 228 -21.94 -19.05 -3.83
CA GLU A 228 -20.88 -18.30 -4.52
C GLU A 228 -19.50 -18.62 -3.95
N LEU A 229 -19.37 -18.70 -2.62
CA LEU A 229 -18.11 -19.02 -1.95
C LEU A 229 -17.64 -20.44 -2.28
N ILE A 230 -18.56 -21.42 -2.30
CA ILE A 230 -18.25 -22.82 -2.68
C ILE A 230 -17.73 -22.86 -4.11
N LYS A 231 -18.45 -22.24 -5.05
CA LYS A 231 -18.05 -22.20 -6.46
C LYS A 231 -16.71 -21.51 -6.67
N TYR A 232 -16.45 -20.44 -5.90
CA TYR A 232 -15.16 -19.72 -5.94
C TYR A 232 -14.03 -20.61 -5.43
N ARG A 233 -14.28 -21.38 -4.36
CA ARG A 233 -13.35 -22.34 -3.77
C ARG A 233 -13.01 -23.48 -4.72
N GLU A 234 -14.02 -24.05 -5.41
CA GLU A 234 -13.82 -25.09 -6.42
C GLU A 234 -12.95 -24.59 -7.57
N ASN A 235 -13.22 -23.37 -8.07
CA ASN A 235 -12.39 -22.77 -9.11
C ASN A 235 -10.96 -22.54 -8.65
N LEU A 236 -10.75 -22.13 -7.38
CA LEU A 236 -9.44 -21.92 -6.78
C LEU A 236 -8.63 -23.22 -6.74
N LEU A 237 -9.24 -24.30 -6.26
CA LEU A 237 -8.60 -25.62 -6.15
C LEU A 237 -8.30 -26.24 -7.52
N GLY A 238 -9.16 -26.01 -8.51
CA GLY A 238 -8.93 -26.45 -9.90
C GLY A 238 -7.75 -25.77 -10.61
N MET A 239 -7.20 -24.68 -10.06
CA MET A 239 -6.01 -23.99 -10.59
C MET A 239 -4.68 -24.49 -9.98
N LEU A 240 -4.74 -25.36 -8.98
CA LEU A 240 -3.52 -26.00 -8.48
C LEU A 240 -3.04 -27.05 -9.50
N PRO A 241 -1.74 -27.06 -9.84
CA PRO A 241 -1.14 -28.01 -10.78
C PRO A 241 -1.13 -29.44 -10.23
#